data_d68c591d97682e93aa1787959f286f38
#
_entry.id   d68c591d97682e93aa1787959f286f38
#
_cell.length_a   1.000
_cell.length_b   1.000
_cell.length_c   1.000
_cell.angle_alpha   90.00
_cell.angle_beta   90.00
_cell.angle_gamma   90.00
#
_symmetry.space_group_name_H-M   'P 1'
#
loop_
_entity.id
_entity.type
_entity.pdbx_description
1 polymer ?
#
loop_
_entity_poly.entity_id
_entity_poly.type
_entity_poly.pdbx_seq_one_letter_code
_entity_poly.pdbx_strand_id
1 'polypeptide(L)'
;MKMKKLLALTLALTFAAATIAGCGSSSSSSSSSSTETTTEESSDDTEEAAEESSDDSASGTYTGDTVWPDGTPTVYIGYAAGGGTDTAVRPVVAAMAEYLGENINCSNMEGANSSVACDYVLGEEHNGYNLFATGTGGFSSFSVYGYSDSNWQDWISFHPYSGPAVIFASTSSGITDMDGVFEYMQDNNFGIGALGNGPHTQFEAICAAAGVDSPEYSLFGSCSDVAVAVIAGDVQIGAGSLSSVIDYIQAGQVVPIAVTCADEFEFEQAGITTPSITTLVEGTDDVPNLNETWPIMVPRDTPEEIVDALTEAFEYAIQTDEVVEFAESKGFNIIGLTGEEADQFLSYSVSGYAWTIYNAGLADGNPADAGIPTLEEYDWETLKATIE
;
A
#
# COMPACT_ATOMS: atom_id res chain seq x y z
N MET A 1 10.80 50.73 15.68
CA MET A 1 11.74 51.71 15.07
C MET A 1 13.07 51.00 14.87
N LYS A 2 13.60 51.04 13.65
CA LYS A 2 14.87 50.49 13.11
C LYS A 2 14.73 49.01 12.66
N MET A 3 14.56 48.73 11.41
CA MET A 3 15.23 49.03 10.13
C MET A 3 16.18 47.93 9.69
N LYS A 4 15.69 47.18 8.67
CA LYS A 4 16.31 46.59 7.47
C LYS A 4 17.82 46.32 7.47
N LYS A 5 18.23 45.12 7.06
CA LYS A 5 19.26 44.96 6.00
C LYS A 5 18.98 43.70 5.15
N LEU A 6 18.66 43.96 3.88
CA LEU A 6 18.83 43.04 2.74
C LEU A 6 20.32 42.73 2.57
N LEU A 7 20.66 41.50 2.26
CA LEU A 7 21.89 41.19 1.54
C LEU A 7 21.59 40.13 0.47
N ALA A 8 21.54 40.60 -0.77
CA ALA A 8 21.54 39.75 -1.97
C ALA A 8 22.99 39.30 -2.22
N LEU A 9 23.20 38.01 -2.47
CA LEU A 9 24.45 37.51 -3.02
C LEU A 9 24.17 36.66 -4.27
N THR A 10 24.42 37.26 -5.41
CA THR A 10 24.53 36.63 -6.73
C THR A 10 25.84 35.86 -6.79
N LEU A 11 25.79 34.56 -7.16
CA LEU A 11 27.00 33.85 -7.57
C LEU A 11 26.80 33.25 -8.96
N ALA A 12 27.74 33.62 -9.85
CA ALA A 12 27.73 33.33 -11.26
C ALA A 12 28.21 31.92 -11.57
N LEU A 13 27.61 31.35 -12.63
CA LEU A 13 28.08 30.15 -13.33
C LEU A 13 29.45 30.36 -13.96
N THR A 14 30.34 29.38 -13.81
CA THR A 14 31.45 29.17 -14.75
C THR A 14 31.45 27.69 -15.23
N PHE A 15 31.15 27.53 -16.50
CA PHE A 15 31.38 26.32 -17.28
C PHE A 15 32.88 26.17 -17.56
N ALA A 16 33.45 24.99 -17.36
CA ALA A 16 34.71 24.60 -17.93
C ALA A 16 34.55 23.24 -18.64
N ALA A 17 34.54 23.31 -19.96
CA ALA A 17 34.66 22.16 -20.83
C ALA A 17 36.13 21.76 -20.93
N ALA A 18 36.43 20.46 -20.78
CA ALA A 18 37.73 19.90 -21.16
C ALA A 18 37.48 18.64 -22.01
N THR A 19 37.73 18.81 -23.31
CA THR A 19 37.89 17.75 -24.31
C THR A 19 39.31 17.23 -24.25
N ILE A 20 39.50 15.91 -24.16
CA ILE A 20 40.75 15.25 -24.58
C ILE A 20 40.39 14.03 -25.41
N ALA A 21 40.79 14.08 -26.67
CA ALA A 21 40.82 12.98 -27.60
C ALA A 21 42.13 12.18 -27.42
N GLY A 22 42.04 10.86 -27.58
CA GLY A 22 43.20 9.98 -27.58
C GLY A 22 42.91 8.67 -28.32
N CYS A 23 43.39 8.55 -29.55
CA CYS A 23 43.38 7.37 -30.42
C CYS A 23 44.31 6.24 -29.96
N GLY A 24 44.02 5.02 -30.43
CA GLY A 24 44.96 3.89 -30.54
C GLY A 24 44.23 2.55 -30.59
N SER A 25 43.81 2.06 -31.72
CA SER A 25 44.28 1.02 -32.68
C SER A 25 44.91 -0.21 -31.98
N SER A 26 44.43 -1.43 -32.19
CA SER A 26 44.50 -2.29 -33.38
C SER A 26 44.05 -3.71 -33.03
N SER A 27 43.23 -4.30 -33.87
CA SER A 27 43.39 -5.52 -34.66
C SER A 27 43.58 -6.83 -33.88
N SER A 28 42.91 -7.95 -34.16
CA SER A 28 42.59 -8.61 -35.45
C SER A 28 41.77 -9.88 -35.18
N SER A 29 40.82 -10.13 -36.02
CA SER A 29 40.61 -11.26 -36.93
C SER A 29 40.17 -12.60 -36.38
N SER A 30 39.08 -13.02 -36.89
CA SER A 30 38.70 -14.07 -37.88
C SER A 30 38.22 -15.34 -37.17
N SER A 31 37.26 -16.13 -37.60
CA SER A 31 36.61 -16.38 -38.88
C SER A 31 35.49 -17.41 -38.65
N SER A 32 34.40 -17.21 -39.33
CA SER A 32 33.56 -18.14 -40.10
C SER A 32 33.49 -19.63 -39.74
N SER A 33 32.28 -20.21 -39.63
CA SER A 33 31.72 -20.95 -40.77
C SER A 33 30.30 -21.51 -40.43
N SER A 34 29.45 -21.31 -41.41
CA SER A 34 28.16 -21.94 -41.66
C SER A 34 28.25 -23.44 -41.88
N THR A 35 27.20 -24.21 -41.52
CA THR A 35 26.71 -25.28 -42.41
C THR A 35 25.26 -25.62 -42.03
N GLU A 36 24.37 -25.45 -43.00
CA GLU A 36 23.06 -26.09 -43.11
C GLU A 36 23.24 -27.59 -43.36
N THR A 37 22.27 -28.41 -42.99
CA THR A 37 21.65 -29.43 -43.82
C THR A 37 20.55 -30.22 -43.09
N THR A 38 19.32 -30.01 -43.53
CA THR A 38 18.24 -30.88 -44.04
C THR A 38 17.91 -32.23 -43.38
N THR A 39 16.62 -32.33 -43.02
CA THR A 39 15.56 -33.31 -43.33
C THR A 39 15.80 -34.80 -43.12
N GLU A 40 14.91 -35.50 -42.39
CA GLU A 40 13.91 -36.40 -42.92
C GLU A 40 13.02 -37.06 -41.80
N GLU A 41 11.77 -37.29 -42.16
CA GLU A 41 10.67 -37.91 -41.43
C GLU A 41 10.98 -39.35 -41.02
N SER A 42 10.36 -39.79 -39.90
CA SER A 42 9.73 -41.10 -39.83
C SER A 42 8.72 -41.19 -38.67
N SER A 43 7.49 -41.46 -39.01
CA SER A 43 6.33 -41.87 -38.21
C SER A 43 6.59 -43.17 -37.46
N ASP A 44 6.17 -43.26 -36.22
CA ASP A 44 5.57 -44.50 -35.71
C ASP A 44 4.58 -44.23 -34.54
N ASP A 45 3.39 -44.76 -34.69
CA ASP A 45 2.29 -44.74 -33.76
C ASP A 45 2.59 -45.60 -32.51
N THR A 46 2.31 -45.05 -31.33
CA THR A 46 1.94 -45.89 -30.19
C THR A 46 0.99 -45.09 -29.28
N GLU A 47 -0.29 -45.45 -29.35
CA GLU A 47 -1.32 -45.08 -28.36
C GLU A 47 -0.92 -45.63 -26.99
N GLU A 48 -0.73 -44.74 -26.02
CA GLU A 48 -0.75 -45.09 -24.61
C GLU A 48 -1.70 -44.14 -23.90
N ALA A 49 -2.77 -44.71 -23.35
CA ALA A 49 -3.83 -44.04 -22.65
C ALA A 49 -3.28 -43.28 -21.44
N ALA A 50 -3.41 -41.97 -21.46
CA ALA A 50 -3.24 -41.15 -20.27
C ALA A 50 -4.54 -41.16 -19.47
N GLU A 51 -4.48 -41.67 -18.26
CA GLU A 51 -5.52 -41.54 -17.25
C GLU A 51 -5.75 -40.05 -16.98
N GLU A 52 -6.97 -39.58 -17.24
CA GLU A 52 -7.46 -38.27 -16.80
C GLU A 52 -7.48 -38.24 -15.27
N SER A 53 -6.49 -37.59 -14.65
CA SER A 53 -6.65 -37.07 -13.32
C SER A 53 -7.51 -35.82 -13.45
N SER A 54 -8.77 -35.93 -13.06
CA SER A 54 -9.66 -34.81 -12.86
C SER A 54 -9.12 -33.98 -11.67
N ASP A 55 -8.30 -32.98 -11.99
CA ASP A 55 -8.02 -31.89 -11.10
C ASP A 55 -9.27 -30.99 -11.15
N ASP A 56 -10.11 -31.13 -10.12
CA ASP A 56 -11.34 -30.36 -9.95
C ASP A 56 -10.95 -29.02 -9.26
N SER A 57 -10.03 -28.28 -9.85
CA SER A 57 -9.86 -26.86 -9.58
C SER A 57 -11.03 -26.16 -10.25
N ALA A 58 -12.01 -25.78 -9.44
CA ALA A 58 -13.13 -24.96 -9.86
C ALA A 58 -12.59 -23.63 -10.40
N SER A 59 -12.29 -23.59 -11.70
CA SER A 59 -12.12 -22.37 -12.46
C SER A 59 -13.46 -21.64 -12.42
N GLY A 60 -13.56 -20.58 -11.60
CA GLY A 60 -14.70 -19.68 -11.61
C GLY A 60 -14.74 -19.01 -12.98
N THR A 61 -15.74 -19.31 -13.77
CA THR A 61 -15.92 -18.67 -15.07
C THR A 61 -17.05 -17.67 -14.92
N TYR A 62 -16.76 -16.39 -15.18
CA TYR A 62 -17.79 -15.36 -15.29
C TYR A 62 -18.84 -15.78 -16.30
N THR A 63 -20.09 -15.85 -15.86
CA THR A 63 -21.25 -16.31 -16.68
C THR A 63 -22.30 -15.20 -16.86
N GLY A 64 -21.97 -13.94 -16.51
CA GLY A 64 -22.87 -12.80 -16.66
C GLY A 64 -23.19 -12.47 -18.11
N ASP A 65 -24.34 -11.84 -18.33
CA ASP A 65 -24.79 -11.41 -19.68
C ASP A 65 -24.02 -10.18 -20.20
N THR A 66 -23.13 -9.60 -19.38
CA THR A 66 -22.34 -8.39 -19.66
C THR A 66 -21.13 -8.74 -20.53
N VAL A 67 -20.89 -7.97 -21.58
CA VAL A 67 -19.73 -8.11 -22.48
C VAL A 67 -18.46 -7.45 -21.89
N TRP A 68 -18.51 -6.98 -20.66
CA TRP A 68 -17.38 -6.40 -19.97
C TRP A 68 -16.60 -7.46 -19.15
N PRO A 69 -15.25 -7.44 -19.17
CA PRO A 69 -14.42 -6.60 -20.03
C PRO A 69 -14.27 -7.19 -21.45
N ASP A 70 -14.37 -6.33 -22.50
CA ASP A 70 -14.03 -6.67 -23.88
C ASP A 70 -12.63 -6.16 -24.29
N GLY A 71 -11.86 -5.73 -23.31
CA GLY A 71 -10.50 -5.20 -23.40
C GLY A 71 -9.76 -5.40 -22.08
N THR A 72 -8.63 -4.77 -21.90
CA THR A 72 -7.77 -4.92 -20.74
C THR A 72 -7.93 -3.77 -19.76
N PRO A 73 -8.66 -3.94 -18.63
CA PRO A 73 -8.71 -2.92 -17.57
C PRO A 73 -7.33 -2.67 -16.94
N THR A 74 -7.18 -1.52 -16.32
CA THR A 74 -5.93 -1.15 -15.63
C THR A 74 -6.24 -0.67 -14.21
N VAL A 75 -5.61 -1.27 -13.22
CA VAL A 75 -5.57 -0.79 -11.84
C VAL A 75 -4.38 0.15 -11.69
N TYR A 76 -4.67 1.42 -11.43
CA TYR A 76 -3.67 2.44 -11.13
C TYR A 76 -3.36 2.42 -9.63
N ILE A 77 -2.16 1.95 -9.30
CA ILE A 77 -1.69 1.82 -7.93
C ILE A 77 -0.97 3.10 -7.54
N GLY A 78 -1.50 3.81 -6.53
CA GLY A 78 -1.05 5.16 -6.15
C GLY A 78 0.33 5.23 -5.48
N TYR A 79 1.08 4.14 -5.42
CA TYR A 79 2.39 4.02 -4.76
C TYR A 79 3.41 3.31 -5.63
N ALA A 80 4.68 3.39 -5.23
CA ALA A 80 5.80 2.77 -5.93
C ALA A 80 5.67 1.25 -6.07
N ALA A 81 6.22 0.72 -7.15
CA ALA A 81 6.32 -0.72 -7.38
C ALA A 81 7.11 -1.40 -6.26
N GLY A 82 6.62 -2.53 -5.75
CA GLY A 82 7.20 -3.25 -4.61
C GLY A 82 6.88 -2.65 -3.25
N GLY A 83 6.14 -1.53 -3.19
CA GLY A 83 5.59 -0.99 -1.94
C GLY A 83 4.44 -1.82 -1.40
N GLY A 84 3.97 -1.49 -0.18
CA GLY A 84 2.92 -2.25 0.50
C GLY A 84 1.63 -2.38 -0.31
N THR A 85 1.14 -1.28 -0.89
CA THR A 85 -0.07 -1.28 -1.74
C THR A 85 0.12 -2.12 -3.01
N ASP A 86 1.24 -1.94 -3.71
CA ASP A 86 1.55 -2.69 -4.93
C ASP A 86 1.59 -4.19 -4.66
N THR A 87 2.28 -4.56 -3.58
CA THR A 87 2.42 -5.97 -3.16
C THR A 87 1.08 -6.56 -2.74
N ALA A 88 0.25 -5.83 -1.99
CA ALA A 88 -1.05 -6.30 -1.50
C ALA A 88 -2.09 -6.49 -2.63
N VAL A 89 -2.10 -5.58 -3.61
CA VAL A 89 -3.16 -5.55 -4.62
C VAL A 89 -2.95 -6.57 -5.74
N ARG A 90 -1.69 -6.81 -6.18
CA ARG A 90 -1.40 -7.64 -7.35
C ARG A 90 -1.92 -9.08 -7.29
N PRO A 91 -1.84 -9.83 -6.18
CA PRO A 91 -2.39 -11.19 -6.11
C PRO A 91 -3.92 -11.20 -6.30
N VAL A 92 -4.62 -10.24 -5.69
CA VAL A 92 -6.08 -10.11 -5.83
C VAL A 92 -6.46 -9.79 -7.27
N VAL A 93 -5.78 -8.83 -7.90
CA VAL A 93 -6.02 -8.45 -9.30
C VAL A 93 -5.74 -9.62 -10.25
N ALA A 94 -4.70 -10.42 -9.98
CA ALA A 94 -4.40 -11.59 -10.79
C ALA A 94 -5.52 -12.66 -10.70
N ALA A 95 -6.04 -12.91 -9.50
CA ALA A 95 -7.14 -13.84 -9.30
C ALA A 95 -8.48 -13.29 -9.87
N MET A 96 -8.74 -11.98 -9.78
CA MET A 96 -9.88 -11.35 -10.45
C MET A 96 -9.78 -11.50 -11.97
N ALA A 97 -8.58 -11.33 -12.54
CA ALA A 97 -8.34 -11.51 -13.98
C ALA A 97 -8.59 -12.95 -14.43
N GLU A 98 -8.22 -13.94 -13.60
CA GLU A 98 -8.51 -15.37 -13.87
C GLU A 98 -10.01 -15.62 -13.92
N TYR A 99 -10.76 -15.10 -12.94
CA TYR A 99 -12.22 -15.23 -12.91
C TYR A 99 -12.90 -14.62 -14.14
N LEU A 100 -12.50 -13.41 -14.52
CA LEU A 100 -13.06 -12.68 -15.64
C LEU A 100 -12.63 -13.25 -17.01
N GLY A 101 -11.59 -14.08 -17.04
CA GLY A 101 -11.03 -14.63 -18.28
C GLY A 101 -10.29 -13.62 -19.15
N GLU A 102 -10.00 -12.43 -18.62
CA GLU A 102 -9.30 -11.33 -19.30
C GLU A 102 -8.20 -10.74 -18.41
N ASN A 103 -7.12 -10.23 -19.03
CA ASN A 103 -6.05 -9.62 -18.27
C ASN A 103 -6.48 -8.30 -17.64
N ILE A 104 -6.04 -8.06 -16.41
CA ILE A 104 -6.10 -6.75 -15.75
C ILE A 104 -4.67 -6.26 -15.53
N ASN A 105 -4.33 -5.10 -16.07
CA ASN A 105 -3.01 -4.50 -15.86
C ASN A 105 -2.90 -3.84 -14.49
N CYS A 106 -1.70 -3.83 -13.92
CA CYS A 106 -1.36 -2.99 -12.77
C CYS A 106 -0.31 -1.97 -13.19
N SER A 107 -0.60 -0.68 -13.00
CA SER A 107 0.27 0.44 -13.34
C SER A 107 0.51 1.31 -12.11
N ASN A 108 1.77 1.51 -11.72
CA ASN A 108 2.09 2.38 -10.58
C ASN A 108 2.07 3.85 -11.01
N MET A 109 1.33 4.67 -10.27
CA MET A 109 1.20 6.11 -10.49
C MET A 109 1.31 6.84 -9.15
N GLU A 110 2.54 7.10 -8.73
CA GLU A 110 2.85 7.68 -7.42
C GLU A 110 2.63 9.19 -7.37
N GLY A 111 2.39 9.70 -6.18
CA GLY A 111 2.37 11.12 -5.86
C GLY A 111 1.32 11.49 -4.84
N ALA A 112 1.67 12.42 -3.95
CA ALA A 112 0.81 13.03 -2.94
C ALA A 112 -0.12 12.01 -2.24
N ASN A 113 0.47 10.98 -1.61
CA ASN A 113 -0.24 9.88 -0.93
C ASN A 113 -1.28 9.17 -1.81
N SER A 114 -0.98 8.96 -3.09
CA SER A 114 -1.85 8.35 -4.10
C SER A 114 -2.92 9.25 -4.74
N SER A 115 -3.03 10.53 -4.36
CA SER A 115 -4.03 11.42 -4.94
C SER A 115 -3.84 11.65 -6.45
N VAL A 116 -2.60 11.56 -6.95
CA VAL A 116 -2.33 11.67 -8.40
C VAL A 116 -3.04 10.56 -9.19
N ALA A 117 -2.98 9.32 -8.71
CA ALA A 117 -3.70 8.20 -9.35
C ALA A 117 -5.22 8.31 -9.15
N CYS A 118 -5.65 8.77 -7.96
CA CYS A 118 -7.05 9.04 -7.65
C CYS A 118 -7.67 10.04 -8.63
N ASP A 119 -7.08 11.22 -8.75
CA ASP A 119 -7.58 12.28 -9.62
C ASP A 119 -7.50 11.90 -11.11
N TYR A 120 -6.49 11.11 -11.48
CA TYR A 120 -6.39 10.56 -12.84
C TYR A 120 -7.58 9.66 -13.16
N VAL A 121 -7.89 8.68 -12.30
CA VAL A 121 -9.00 7.74 -12.53
C VAL A 121 -10.35 8.45 -12.54
N LEU A 122 -10.57 9.41 -11.64
CA LEU A 122 -11.81 10.23 -11.64
C LEU A 122 -11.92 11.15 -12.86
N GLY A 123 -10.82 11.44 -13.54
CA GLY A 123 -10.82 12.25 -14.78
C GLY A 123 -11.04 11.45 -16.05
N GLU A 124 -10.99 10.12 -15.98
CA GLU A 124 -11.19 9.21 -17.11
C GLU A 124 -12.67 8.81 -17.27
N GLU A 125 -13.01 8.00 -18.28
CA GLU A 125 -14.37 7.45 -18.41
C GLU A 125 -14.64 6.40 -17.32
N HIS A 126 -15.79 6.52 -16.62
CA HIS A 126 -16.21 5.64 -15.54
C HIS A 126 -16.90 4.37 -16.09
N ASN A 127 -16.18 3.63 -16.89
CA ASN A 127 -16.65 2.45 -17.63
C ASN A 127 -15.96 1.13 -17.16
N GLY A 128 -15.32 1.15 -15.98
CA GLY A 128 -14.66 0.00 -15.38
C GLY A 128 -13.28 -0.34 -15.95
N TYR A 129 -12.76 0.42 -16.94
CA TYR A 129 -11.43 0.17 -17.50
C TYR A 129 -10.30 0.86 -16.74
N ASN A 130 -10.61 1.85 -15.91
CA ASN A 130 -9.68 2.53 -15.04
C ASN A 130 -10.10 2.32 -13.59
N LEU A 131 -9.34 1.54 -12.86
CA LEU A 131 -9.54 1.28 -11.45
C LEU A 131 -8.42 1.95 -10.66
N PHE A 132 -8.69 2.30 -9.42
CA PHE A 132 -7.74 2.89 -8.51
C PHE A 132 -7.42 1.93 -7.36
N ALA A 133 -6.17 1.91 -6.90
CA ALA A 133 -5.79 1.17 -5.70
C ALA A 133 -4.87 2.01 -4.82
N THR A 134 -5.14 1.99 -3.52
CA THR A 134 -4.47 2.83 -2.52
C THR A 134 -4.38 2.14 -1.17
N GLY A 135 -3.69 2.76 -0.20
CA GLY A 135 -3.84 2.45 1.22
C GLY A 135 -4.86 3.39 1.86
N THR A 136 -5.71 2.89 2.72
CA THR A 136 -6.76 3.69 3.38
C THR A 136 -6.21 4.89 4.15
N GLY A 137 -5.05 4.75 4.81
CA GLY A 137 -4.43 5.86 5.52
C GLY A 137 -4.06 7.01 4.60
N GLY A 138 -3.42 6.72 3.46
CA GLY A 138 -3.08 7.73 2.46
C GLY A 138 -4.32 8.41 1.87
N PHE A 139 -5.30 7.63 1.44
CA PHE A 139 -6.57 8.13 0.93
C PHE A 139 -7.29 9.07 1.92
N SER A 140 -7.36 8.66 3.18
CA SER A 140 -8.01 9.43 4.24
C SER A 140 -7.31 10.75 4.57
N SER A 141 -6.07 10.93 4.11
CA SER A 141 -5.28 12.13 4.36
C SER A 141 -5.49 13.24 3.31
N PHE A 142 -6.19 12.98 2.21
CA PHE A 142 -6.30 13.90 1.07
C PHE A 142 -6.84 15.28 1.47
N SER A 143 -7.97 15.31 2.15
CA SER A 143 -8.64 16.56 2.53
C SER A 143 -7.82 17.40 3.51
N VAL A 144 -7.13 16.76 4.47
CA VAL A 144 -6.38 17.47 5.52
C VAL A 144 -5.06 18.04 5.01
N TYR A 145 -4.42 17.37 4.03
CA TYR A 145 -3.22 17.89 3.36
C TYR A 145 -3.52 18.71 2.10
N GLY A 146 -4.78 18.75 1.65
CA GLY A 146 -5.16 19.45 0.41
C GLY A 146 -4.58 18.80 -0.84
N TYR A 147 -4.46 17.47 -0.85
CA TYR A 147 -3.94 16.72 -1.99
C TYR A 147 -4.99 16.47 -3.06
N SER A 148 -6.24 16.24 -2.68
CA SER A 148 -7.40 16.05 -3.55
C SER A 148 -8.67 16.42 -2.79
N ASP A 149 -9.70 16.82 -3.53
CA ASP A 149 -11.08 17.03 -3.03
C ASP A 149 -11.87 15.71 -2.97
N SER A 150 -11.32 14.62 -3.50
CA SER A 150 -11.97 13.30 -3.52
C SER A 150 -12.15 12.73 -2.12
N ASN A 151 -13.30 12.09 -1.92
CA ASN A 151 -13.68 11.47 -0.65
C ASN A 151 -14.31 10.09 -0.91
N TRP A 152 -14.63 9.35 0.13
CA TRP A 152 -15.22 8.01 0.03
C TRP A 152 -16.52 7.96 -0.78
N GLN A 153 -17.31 9.05 -0.80
CA GLN A 153 -18.54 9.13 -1.58
C GLN A 153 -18.33 8.98 -3.09
N ASP A 154 -17.15 9.30 -3.61
CA ASP A 154 -16.83 9.24 -5.03
C ASP A 154 -16.56 7.82 -5.54
N TRP A 155 -16.45 6.85 -4.64
CA TRP A 155 -15.93 5.52 -4.91
C TRP A 155 -16.84 4.38 -4.47
N ILE A 156 -16.81 3.29 -5.24
CA ILE A 156 -17.19 1.94 -4.82
C ILE A 156 -15.89 1.20 -4.56
N SER A 157 -15.74 0.59 -3.38
CA SER A 157 -14.49 0.01 -2.92
C SER A 157 -14.61 -1.47 -2.58
N PHE A 158 -13.53 -2.20 -2.84
CA PHE A 158 -13.37 -3.63 -2.56
C PHE A 158 -12.15 -3.80 -1.64
N HIS A 159 -12.35 -4.22 -0.40
CA HIS A 159 -11.29 -4.33 0.61
C HIS A 159 -10.91 -5.79 0.84
N PRO A 160 -9.83 -6.31 0.26
CA PRO A 160 -9.44 -7.72 0.41
C PRO A 160 -8.93 -8.02 1.81
N TYR A 161 -8.02 -7.18 2.33
CA TYR A 161 -7.29 -7.41 3.55
C TYR A 161 -7.32 -6.20 4.47
N SER A 162 -7.14 -6.45 5.77
CA SER A 162 -6.62 -5.47 6.71
C SER A 162 -5.26 -5.93 7.26
N GLY A 163 -4.40 -4.99 7.59
CA GLY A 163 -3.09 -5.29 8.17
C GLY A 163 -2.62 -4.22 9.14
N PRO A 164 -1.94 -4.65 10.22
CA PRO A 164 -1.41 -3.73 11.22
C PRO A 164 -0.12 -3.06 10.75
N ALA A 165 0.29 -2.03 11.47
CA ALA A 165 1.66 -1.56 11.46
C ALA A 165 2.49 -2.29 12.51
N VAL A 166 3.81 -2.19 12.36
CA VAL A 166 4.81 -2.62 13.33
C VAL A 166 5.77 -1.47 13.60
N ILE A 167 6.06 -1.23 14.87
CA ILE A 167 7.14 -0.36 15.31
C ILE A 167 8.36 -1.26 15.51
N PHE A 168 9.48 -0.90 14.91
CA PHE A 168 10.68 -1.74 14.92
C PHE A 168 11.96 -0.91 15.06
N ALA A 169 13.00 -1.57 15.51
CA ALA A 169 14.29 -0.97 15.78
C ALA A 169 15.44 -1.72 15.10
N SER A 170 16.57 -1.02 14.92
CA SER A 170 17.84 -1.64 14.53
C SER A 170 18.30 -2.64 15.58
N THR A 171 18.84 -3.78 15.13
CA THR A 171 19.44 -4.79 16.03
C THR A 171 20.61 -4.25 16.85
N SER A 172 21.22 -3.14 16.41
CA SER A 172 22.36 -2.48 17.09
C SER A 172 21.96 -1.34 18.02
N SER A 173 20.69 -0.90 18.01
CA SER A 173 20.20 0.25 18.80
C SER A 173 20.17 -0.02 20.30
N GLY A 174 19.94 -1.28 20.70
CA GLY A 174 19.64 -1.65 22.07
C GLY A 174 18.23 -1.28 22.55
N ILE A 175 17.38 -0.74 21.68
CA ILE A 175 15.98 -0.38 21.96
C ILE A 175 15.15 -1.66 21.86
N THR A 176 14.40 -2.00 22.93
CA THR A 176 13.65 -3.26 23.04
C THR A 176 12.22 -3.09 23.54
N ASP A 177 11.78 -1.87 23.84
CA ASP A 177 10.46 -1.53 24.35
C ASP A 177 10.02 -0.11 23.94
N MET A 178 8.76 0.22 24.22
CA MET A 178 8.19 1.52 23.87
C MET A 178 8.78 2.68 24.67
N ASP A 179 9.22 2.45 25.91
CA ASP A 179 9.89 3.49 26.70
C ASP A 179 11.21 3.91 26.02
N GLY A 180 11.98 2.96 25.53
CA GLY A 180 13.19 3.20 24.75
C GLY A 180 12.91 3.89 23.41
N VAL A 181 11.78 3.60 22.75
CA VAL A 181 11.32 4.32 21.54
C VAL A 181 11.04 5.77 21.88
N PHE A 182 10.25 6.04 22.92
CA PHE A 182 9.90 7.39 23.35
C PHE A 182 11.09 8.20 23.84
N GLU A 183 12.07 7.58 24.52
CA GLU A 183 13.31 8.24 24.93
C GLU A 183 14.16 8.61 23.70
N TYR A 184 14.33 7.66 22.76
CA TYR A 184 15.18 7.88 21.58
C TYR A 184 14.66 9.01 20.69
N MET A 185 13.35 9.05 20.44
CA MET A 185 12.74 9.99 19.51
C MET A 185 12.76 11.46 20.00
N GLN A 186 13.09 11.73 21.27
CA GLN A 186 13.20 13.10 21.79
C GLN A 186 14.35 13.90 21.13
N ASP A 187 15.42 13.21 20.78
CA ASP A 187 16.63 13.81 20.23
C ASP A 187 17.00 13.31 18.84
N ASN A 188 16.21 12.35 18.28
CA ASN A 188 16.53 11.67 17.03
C ASN A 188 15.29 11.48 16.15
N ASN A 189 15.55 11.39 14.85
CA ASN A 189 14.49 11.19 13.88
C ASN A 189 13.91 9.77 13.94
N PHE A 190 12.61 9.68 13.65
CA PHE A 190 11.86 8.45 13.49
C PHE A 190 11.59 8.18 12.00
N GLY A 191 11.82 6.96 11.54
CA GLY A 191 11.64 6.59 10.14
C GLY A 191 10.20 6.24 9.80
N ILE A 192 9.65 6.85 8.74
CA ILE A 192 8.35 6.52 8.16
C ILE A 192 8.40 6.56 6.63
N GLY A 193 7.45 5.86 5.98
CA GLY A 193 7.35 5.86 4.52
C GLY A 193 6.90 7.21 3.97
N ALA A 194 5.81 7.76 4.48
CA ALA A 194 5.25 9.05 4.08
C ALA A 194 4.40 9.64 5.20
N LEU A 195 4.27 10.97 5.23
CA LEU A 195 3.33 11.65 6.13
C LEU A 195 1.89 11.29 5.74
N GLY A 196 1.06 10.98 6.74
CA GLY A 196 -0.36 10.65 6.55
C GLY A 196 -0.65 9.23 6.06
N ASN A 197 0.37 8.38 5.85
CA ASN A 197 0.12 6.96 5.62
C ASN A 197 -0.32 6.24 6.91
N GLY A 198 -0.81 5.01 6.80
CA GLY A 198 -1.33 4.24 7.94
C GLY A 198 -0.35 4.16 9.12
N PRO A 199 0.87 3.64 8.95
CA PRO A 199 1.83 3.53 10.04
C PRO A 199 2.20 4.85 10.72
N HIS A 200 2.29 5.96 9.95
CA HIS A 200 2.52 7.27 10.51
C HIS A 200 1.35 7.72 11.40
N THR A 201 0.12 7.65 10.88
CA THR A 201 -1.07 8.09 11.62
C THR A 201 -1.32 7.25 12.87
N GLN A 202 -1.09 5.93 12.78
CA GLN A 202 -1.16 5.04 13.95
C GLN A 202 -0.12 5.42 15.01
N PHE A 203 1.12 5.73 14.58
CA PHE A 203 2.16 6.16 15.52
C PHE A 203 1.83 7.50 16.17
N GLU A 204 1.23 8.44 15.44
CA GLU A 204 0.74 9.70 16.01
C GLU A 204 -0.38 9.48 17.05
N ALA A 205 -1.31 8.56 16.78
CA ALA A 205 -2.31 8.17 17.77
C ALA A 205 -1.68 7.58 19.03
N ILE A 206 -0.61 6.80 18.89
CA ILE A 206 0.17 6.25 20.01
C ILE A 206 0.85 7.37 20.81
N CYS A 207 1.49 8.34 20.13
CA CYS A 207 2.12 9.48 20.79
C CYS A 207 1.10 10.32 21.56
N ALA A 208 -0.07 10.57 20.97
CA ALA A 208 -1.15 11.31 21.61
C ALA A 208 -1.67 10.57 22.85
N ALA A 209 -1.89 9.26 22.79
CA ALA A 209 -2.32 8.44 23.92
C ALA A 209 -1.28 8.41 25.05
N ALA A 210 0.01 8.30 24.70
CA ALA A 210 1.11 8.33 25.65
C ALA A 210 1.37 9.72 26.26
N GLY A 211 0.80 10.80 25.68
CA GLY A 211 1.05 12.18 26.08
C GLY A 211 2.48 12.62 25.82
N VAL A 212 3.09 12.11 24.74
CA VAL A 212 4.44 12.49 24.27
C VAL A 212 4.34 13.30 22.98
N ASP A 213 5.29 14.21 22.78
CA ASP A 213 5.34 14.99 21.55
C ASP A 213 5.75 14.12 20.35
N SER A 214 5.21 14.44 19.16
CA SER A 214 5.59 13.79 17.91
C SER A 214 7.08 13.98 17.61
N PRO A 215 7.76 12.96 17.06
CA PRO A 215 9.16 13.09 16.70
C PRO A 215 9.36 13.90 15.41
N GLU A 216 10.60 14.31 15.15
CA GLU A 216 11.01 14.67 13.80
C GLU A 216 11.05 13.42 12.92
N TYR A 217 10.41 13.47 11.75
CA TYR A 217 10.34 12.32 10.84
C TYR A 217 11.38 12.35 9.74
N SER A 218 11.97 11.19 9.44
CA SER A 218 12.71 10.94 8.21
C SER A 218 11.83 10.14 7.23
N LEU A 219 11.62 10.69 6.02
CA LEU A 219 10.74 10.14 5.00
C LEU A 219 11.55 9.31 4.00
N PHE A 220 11.11 8.07 3.73
CA PHE A 220 11.84 7.12 2.89
C PHE A 220 11.06 6.66 1.63
N GLY A 221 9.84 7.16 1.42
CA GLY A 221 9.03 6.86 0.23
C GLY A 221 8.19 5.58 0.33
N SER A 222 8.66 4.55 1.04
CA SER A 222 7.90 3.31 1.29
C SER A 222 8.22 2.72 2.67
N CYS A 223 7.34 1.86 3.18
CA CYS A 223 7.58 1.15 4.46
C CYS A 223 8.76 0.15 4.36
N SER A 224 8.98 -0.44 3.19
CA SER A 224 10.13 -1.31 2.94
C SER A 224 11.45 -0.52 3.00
N ASP A 225 11.48 0.71 2.46
CA ASP A 225 12.66 1.57 2.50
C ASP A 225 12.99 2.02 3.92
N VAL A 226 11.97 2.20 4.79
CA VAL A 226 12.19 2.44 6.23
C VAL A 226 12.95 1.29 6.85
N ALA A 227 12.56 0.04 6.58
CA ALA A 227 13.26 -1.13 7.09
C ALA A 227 14.72 -1.18 6.60
N VAL A 228 14.94 -0.90 5.32
CA VAL A 228 16.29 -0.81 4.73
C VAL A 228 17.12 0.29 5.41
N ALA A 229 16.54 1.48 5.64
CA ALA A 229 17.22 2.59 6.32
C ALA A 229 17.58 2.26 7.78
N VAL A 230 16.69 1.55 8.50
CA VAL A 230 16.96 1.06 9.86
C VAL A 230 18.10 0.03 9.87
N ILE A 231 18.13 -0.89 8.90
CA ILE A 231 19.21 -1.87 8.74
C ILE A 231 20.53 -1.18 8.41
N ALA A 232 20.50 -0.15 7.54
CA ALA A 232 21.69 0.62 7.16
C ALA A 232 22.21 1.52 8.29
N GLY A 233 21.36 1.86 9.27
CA GLY A 233 21.68 2.73 10.38
C GLY A 233 21.46 4.23 10.10
N ASP A 234 20.73 4.58 9.03
CA ASP A 234 20.37 5.96 8.71
C ASP A 234 19.38 6.52 9.76
N VAL A 235 18.50 5.66 10.27
CA VAL A 235 17.68 5.85 11.48
C VAL A 235 17.77 4.59 12.34
N GLN A 236 17.47 4.69 13.65
CA GLN A 236 17.54 3.52 14.53
C GLN A 236 16.19 2.87 14.80
N ILE A 237 15.10 3.59 14.60
CA ILE A 237 13.72 3.14 14.78
C ILE A 237 12.84 3.64 13.64
N GLY A 238 11.74 2.94 13.41
CA GLY A 238 10.73 3.35 12.45
C GLY A 238 9.43 2.59 12.61
N ALA A 239 8.43 3.00 11.86
CA ALA A 239 7.18 2.27 11.70
C ALA A 239 6.90 1.98 10.22
N GLY A 240 6.26 0.84 9.98
CA GLY A 240 5.86 0.41 8.64
C GLY A 240 4.70 -0.56 8.70
N SER A 241 4.00 -0.76 7.57
CA SER A 241 3.01 -1.83 7.46
C SER A 241 3.69 -3.17 7.74
N LEU A 242 3.08 -4.01 8.56
CA LEU A 242 3.66 -5.30 8.93
C LEU A 242 4.05 -6.11 7.70
N SER A 243 3.20 -6.15 6.68
CA SER A 243 3.44 -6.85 5.41
C SER A 243 4.72 -6.43 4.68
N SER A 244 5.14 -5.17 4.82
CA SER A 244 6.35 -4.64 4.22
C SER A 244 7.62 -4.94 5.04
N VAL A 245 7.47 -5.25 6.32
CA VAL A 245 8.59 -5.40 7.28
C VAL A 245 8.77 -6.84 7.76
N ILE A 246 7.76 -7.67 7.61
CA ILE A 246 7.72 -9.04 8.16
C ILE A 246 8.93 -9.90 7.74
N ASP A 247 9.34 -9.82 6.47
CA ASP A 247 10.46 -10.62 5.96
C ASP A 247 11.80 -10.20 6.63
N TYR A 248 12.00 -8.91 6.93
CA TYR A 248 13.19 -8.40 7.62
C TYR A 248 13.19 -8.81 9.10
N ILE A 249 12.02 -8.87 9.74
CA ILE A 249 11.87 -9.37 11.12
C ILE A 249 12.19 -10.85 11.16
N GLN A 250 11.61 -11.65 10.27
CA GLN A 250 11.84 -13.10 10.17
C GLN A 250 13.30 -13.43 9.87
N ALA A 251 13.98 -12.58 9.09
CA ALA A 251 15.43 -12.70 8.83
C ALA A 251 16.32 -12.20 9.99
N GLY A 252 15.74 -11.68 11.08
CA GLY A 252 16.47 -11.13 12.23
C GLY A 252 17.26 -9.86 11.92
N GLN A 253 16.87 -9.11 10.89
CA GLN A 253 17.58 -7.90 10.45
C GLN A 253 17.09 -6.66 11.21
N VAL A 254 15.87 -6.66 11.70
CA VAL A 254 15.28 -5.64 12.57
C VAL A 254 14.60 -6.32 13.77
N VAL A 255 14.40 -5.56 14.85
CA VAL A 255 13.74 -6.03 16.08
C VAL A 255 12.34 -5.42 16.14
N PRO A 256 11.25 -6.22 16.12
CA PRO A 256 9.91 -5.68 16.33
C PRO A 256 9.72 -5.30 17.80
N ILE A 257 9.13 -4.13 18.05
CA ILE A 257 8.89 -3.58 19.40
C ILE A 257 7.42 -3.70 19.78
N ALA A 258 6.52 -3.29 18.88
CA ALA A 258 5.08 -3.35 19.08
C ALA A 258 4.37 -3.52 17.74
N VAL A 259 3.21 -4.17 17.75
CA VAL A 259 2.28 -4.24 16.62
C VAL A 259 0.99 -3.50 16.96
N THR A 260 0.28 -3.00 15.94
CA THR A 260 -0.98 -2.28 16.11
C THR A 260 -2.22 -3.19 16.00
N CYS A 261 -2.03 -4.53 16.02
CA CYS A 261 -3.14 -5.48 16.18
C CYS A 261 -3.78 -5.35 17.56
N ALA A 262 -5.02 -5.84 17.72
CA ALA A 262 -5.66 -5.94 19.04
C ALA A 262 -4.92 -6.92 19.98
N ASP A 263 -4.40 -8.02 19.41
CA ASP A 263 -3.64 -9.05 20.10
C ASP A 263 -2.16 -9.00 19.73
N GLU A 264 -1.33 -9.75 20.43
CA GLU A 264 0.08 -9.98 20.08
C GLU A 264 0.20 -10.69 18.73
N PHE A 265 1.32 -10.48 18.04
CA PHE A 265 1.61 -11.10 16.75
C PHE A 265 2.81 -12.06 16.87
N GLU A 266 2.61 -13.30 16.39
CA GLU A 266 3.64 -14.33 16.37
C GLU A 266 4.33 -14.40 14.99
N PHE A 267 5.63 -14.15 14.96
CA PHE A 267 6.49 -14.35 13.80
C PHE A 267 7.02 -15.79 13.83
N GLU A 268 6.22 -16.73 13.34
CA GLU A 268 6.47 -18.16 13.48
C GLU A 268 7.86 -18.59 13.02
N GLN A 269 8.33 -18.08 11.85
CA GLN A 269 9.63 -18.45 11.29
C GLN A 269 10.81 -17.94 12.14
N ALA A 270 10.64 -16.84 12.85
CA ALA A 270 11.65 -16.28 13.75
C ALA A 270 11.51 -16.78 15.19
N GLY A 271 10.36 -17.37 15.54
CA GLY A 271 10.03 -17.74 16.93
C GLY A 271 9.94 -16.51 17.85
N ILE A 272 9.47 -15.38 17.34
CA ILE A 272 9.33 -14.11 18.07
C ILE A 272 7.84 -13.80 18.20
N THR A 273 7.41 -13.49 19.43
CA THR A 273 6.08 -12.92 19.69
C THR A 273 6.26 -11.46 20.04
N THR A 274 5.55 -10.57 19.33
CA THR A 274 5.59 -9.13 19.54
C THR A 274 4.28 -8.67 20.17
N PRO A 275 4.32 -7.93 21.29
CA PRO A 275 3.12 -7.52 21.99
C PRO A 275 2.32 -6.48 21.18
N SER A 276 1.02 -6.48 21.41
CA SER A 276 0.12 -5.41 20.95
C SER A 276 0.45 -4.10 21.67
N ILE A 277 0.36 -2.99 20.93
CA ILE A 277 0.48 -1.65 21.48
C ILE A 277 -0.53 -1.39 22.58
N THR A 278 -1.72 -1.99 22.51
CA THR A 278 -2.80 -1.84 23.50
C THR A 278 -2.40 -2.34 24.90
N THR A 279 -1.43 -3.26 24.95
CA THR A 279 -0.89 -3.81 26.22
C THR A 279 0.31 -3.01 26.74
N LEU A 280 0.91 -2.17 25.92
CA LEU A 280 2.14 -1.43 26.22
C LEU A 280 1.91 0.03 26.58
N VAL A 281 0.89 0.66 25.98
CA VAL A 281 0.59 2.08 26.14
C VAL A 281 -0.89 2.26 26.46
N GLU A 282 -1.19 2.83 27.63
CA GLU A 282 -2.58 3.11 28.07
C GLU A 282 -3.25 4.11 27.10
N GLY A 283 -4.52 3.85 26.76
CA GLY A 283 -5.31 4.71 25.87
C GLY A 283 -5.12 4.43 24.37
N THR A 284 -4.48 3.31 24.00
CA THR A 284 -4.30 2.90 22.60
C THR A 284 -5.29 1.83 22.15
N ASP A 285 -6.38 1.60 22.92
CA ASP A 285 -7.38 0.55 22.59
C ASP A 285 -8.03 0.74 21.22
N ASP A 286 -8.11 1.97 20.72
CA ASP A 286 -8.68 2.29 19.42
C ASP A 286 -7.66 2.27 18.26
N VAL A 287 -6.37 2.16 18.53
CA VAL A 287 -5.34 2.12 17.47
C VAL A 287 -5.53 0.95 16.49
N PRO A 288 -5.94 -0.27 16.93
CA PRO A 288 -6.24 -1.36 16.00
C PRO A 288 -7.38 -1.04 15.01
N ASN A 289 -8.29 -0.12 15.34
CA ASN A 289 -9.36 0.32 14.43
C ASN A 289 -8.81 1.16 13.25
N LEU A 290 -7.57 1.64 13.35
CA LEU A 290 -6.83 2.32 12.28
C LEU A 290 -5.96 1.34 11.46
N ASN A 291 -6.21 0.03 11.50
CA ASN A 291 -5.49 -0.91 10.65
C ASN A 291 -5.72 -0.58 9.18
N GLU A 292 -4.62 -0.57 8.44
CA GLU A 292 -4.66 -0.20 7.03
C GLU A 292 -5.32 -1.30 6.20
N THR A 293 -6.06 -0.90 5.17
CA THR A 293 -6.52 -1.78 4.11
C THR A 293 -6.00 -1.26 2.76
N TRP A 294 -6.04 -2.12 1.74
CA TRP A 294 -5.57 -1.78 0.40
C TRP A 294 -6.69 -2.02 -0.61
N PRO A 295 -7.70 -1.12 -0.65
CA PRO A 295 -8.84 -1.29 -1.54
C PRO A 295 -8.46 -1.16 -3.01
N ILE A 296 -9.21 -1.90 -3.83
CA ILE A 296 -9.38 -1.66 -5.25
C ILE A 296 -10.69 -0.90 -5.39
N MET A 297 -10.72 0.15 -6.20
CA MET A 297 -11.83 1.10 -6.23
C MET A 297 -12.20 1.45 -7.67
N VAL A 298 -13.49 1.70 -7.91
CA VAL A 298 -14.01 2.28 -9.15
C VAL A 298 -14.85 3.51 -8.82
N PRO A 299 -14.95 4.50 -9.72
CA PRO A 299 -15.83 5.65 -9.52
C PRO A 299 -17.28 5.21 -9.23
N ARG A 300 -17.96 5.94 -8.34
CA ARG A 300 -19.30 5.56 -7.84
C ARG A 300 -20.36 5.43 -8.92
N ASP A 301 -20.26 6.18 -9.99
CA ASP A 301 -21.17 6.16 -11.13
C ASP A 301 -20.78 5.17 -12.23
N THR A 302 -19.85 4.23 -11.94
CA THR A 302 -19.59 3.08 -12.80
C THR A 302 -20.88 2.26 -12.98
N PRO A 303 -21.22 1.82 -14.22
CA PRO A 303 -22.45 1.05 -14.48
C PRO A 303 -22.59 -0.16 -13.57
N GLU A 304 -23.81 -0.37 -13.04
CA GLU A 304 -24.13 -1.43 -12.06
C GLU A 304 -23.69 -2.83 -12.54
N GLU A 305 -23.90 -3.15 -13.81
CA GLU A 305 -23.50 -4.43 -14.37
C GLU A 305 -21.98 -4.68 -14.36
N ILE A 306 -21.19 -3.60 -14.39
CA ILE A 306 -19.72 -3.69 -14.28
C ILE A 306 -19.30 -3.85 -12.82
N VAL A 307 -19.97 -3.11 -11.93
CA VAL A 307 -19.77 -3.25 -10.48
C VAL A 307 -20.09 -4.67 -10.01
N ASP A 308 -21.19 -5.25 -10.51
CA ASP A 308 -21.58 -6.64 -10.22
C ASP A 308 -20.49 -7.62 -10.67
N ALA A 309 -19.99 -7.47 -11.91
CA ALA A 309 -18.91 -8.31 -12.44
C ALA A 309 -17.62 -8.20 -11.63
N LEU A 310 -17.25 -6.98 -11.21
CA LEU A 310 -16.09 -6.74 -10.35
C LEU A 310 -16.28 -7.34 -8.96
N THR A 311 -17.50 -7.26 -8.41
CA THR A 311 -17.84 -7.84 -7.10
C THR A 311 -17.70 -9.36 -7.14
N GLU A 312 -18.27 -10.03 -8.14
CA GLU A 312 -18.15 -11.48 -8.31
C GLU A 312 -16.68 -11.91 -8.47
N ALA A 313 -15.91 -11.18 -9.29
CA ALA A 313 -14.49 -11.46 -9.48
C ALA A 313 -13.67 -11.27 -8.20
N PHE A 314 -13.98 -10.24 -7.42
CA PHE A 314 -13.35 -9.98 -6.15
C PHE A 314 -13.69 -11.04 -5.09
N GLU A 315 -14.96 -11.41 -4.95
CA GLU A 315 -15.40 -12.47 -4.04
C GLU A 315 -14.78 -13.82 -4.36
N TYR A 316 -14.58 -14.13 -5.65
CA TYR A 316 -13.80 -15.29 -6.08
C TYR A 316 -12.34 -15.15 -5.65
N ALA A 317 -11.70 -14.01 -5.96
CA ALA A 317 -10.28 -13.80 -5.75
C ALA A 317 -9.85 -14.01 -4.30
N ILE A 318 -10.61 -13.48 -3.33
CA ILE A 318 -10.28 -13.58 -1.90
C ILE A 318 -10.45 -14.99 -1.32
N GLN A 319 -11.02 -15.93 -2.07
CA GLN A 319 -11.20 -17.31 -1.67
C GLN A 319 -10.19 -18.28 -2.32
N THR A 320 -9.38 -17.79 -3.27
CA THR A 320 -8.34 -18.61 -3.91
C THR A 320 -7.22 -18.94 -2.92
N ASP A 321 -6.68 -20.17 -3.02
CA ASP A 321 -5.58 -20.61 -2.16
C ASP A 321 -4.39 -19.67 -2.27
N GLU A 322 -4.08 -19.14 -3.47
CA GLU A 322 -2.97 -18.21 -3.71
C GLU A 322 -3.13 -16.92 -2.92
N VAL A 323 -4.32 -16.32 -2.91
CA VAL A 323 -4.61 -15.08 -2.17
C VAL A 323 -4.63 -15.33 -0.66
N VAL A 324 -5.18 -16.47 -0.21
CA VAL A 324 -5.22 -16.86 1.21
C VAL A 324 -3.80 -17.10 1.75
N GLU A 325 -2.99 -17.94 1.06
CA GLU A 325 -1.62 -18.21 1.46
C GLU A 325 -0.75 -16.95 1.45
N PHE A 326 -0.97 -16.08 0.46
CA PHE A 326 -0.30 -14.78 0.42
C PHE A 326 -0.66 -13.93 1.64
N ALA A 327 -1.95 -13.81 1.96
CA ALA A 327 -2.42 -13.04 3.12
C ALA A 327 -1.80 -13.55 4.42
N GLU A 328 -1.82 -14.87 4.65
CA GLU A 328 -1.18 -15.50 5.82
C GLU A 328 0.32 -15.19 5.87
N SER A 329 1.02 -15.33 4.73
CA SER A 329 2.48 -15.09 4.67
C SER A 329 2.88 -13.66 4.99
N LYS A 330 1.97 -12.70 4.81
CA LYS A 330 2.19 -11.26 5.02
C LYS A 330 1.54 -10.71 6.30
N GLY A 331 0.90 -11.57 7.09
CA GLY A 331 0.23 -11.18 8.33
C GLY A 331 -1.02 -10.33 8.08
N PHE A 332 -1.67 -10.53 6.94
CA PHE A 332 -2.94 -9.89 6.62
C PHE A 332 -4.12 -10.70 7.16
N ASN A 333 -5.17 -9.99 7.57
CA ASN A 333 -6.49 -10.57 7.80
C ASN A 333 -7.35 -10.36 6.55
N ILE A 334 -7.86 -11.42 5.95
CA ILE A 334 -8.85 -11.32 4.89
C ILE A 334 -10.15 -10.79 5.49
N ILE A 335 -10.65 -9.66 5.00
CA ILE A 335 -11.89 -9.04 5.45
C ILE A 335 -12.98 -9.08 4.40
N GLY A 336 -12.65 -9.06 3.11
CA GLY A 336 -13.55 -9.29 1.98
C GLY A 336 -14.72 -8.33 1.89
N LEU A 337 -14.56 -7.04 2.27
CA LEU A 337 -15.67 -6.10 2.29
C LEU A 337 -15.99 -5.57 0.90
N THR A 338 -17.29 -5.54 0.59
CA THR A 338 -17.87 -4.98 -0.64
C THR A 338 -19.16 -4.23 -0.31
N GLY A 339 -19.68 -3.46 -1.26
CA GLY A 339 -20.98 -2.78 -1.14
C GLY A 339 -21.10 -1.89 0.09
N GLU A 340 -22.23 -1.96 0.78
CA GLU A 340 -22.53 -1.10 1.94
C GLU A 340 -21.53 -1.29 3.09
N GLU A 341 -21.06 -2.50 3.34
CA GLU A 341 -20.07 -2.78 4.40
C GLU A 341 -18.73 -2.12 4.08
N ALA A 342 -18.31 -2.12 2.82
CA ALA A 342 -17.10 -1.42 2.36
C ALA A 342 -17.23 0.10 2.48
N ASP A 343 -18.38 0.66 2.10
CA ASP A 343 -18.66 2.10 2.22
C ASP A 343 -18.64 2.56 3.68
N GLN A 344 -19.30 1.80 4.56
CA GLN A 344 -19.31 2.07 5.99
C GLN A 344 -17.90 1.99 6.58
N PHE A 345 -17.14 0.97 6.22
CA PHE A 345 -15.76 0.79 6.67
C PHE A 345 -14.86 1.93 6.19
N LEU A 346 -14.92 2.28 4.90
CA LEU A 346 -14.08 3.33 4.32
C LEU A 346 -14.40 4.70 4.93
N SER A 347 -15.70 5.04 5.06
CA SER A 347 -16.11 6.31 5.67
C SER A 347 -15.70 6.43 7.14
N TYR A 348 -15.78 5.33 7.91
CA TYR A 348 -15.30 5.27 9.28
C TYR A 348 -13.78 5.46 9.36
N SER A 349 -13.05 4.78 8.48
CA SER A 349 -11.59 4.90 8.39
C SER A 349 -11.17 6.33 8.04
N VAL A 350 -11.84 6.96 7.05
CA VAL A 350 -11.59 8.36 6.67
C VAL A 350 -11.77 9.28 7.87
N SER A 351 -12.84 9.09 8.66
CA SER A 351 -13.07 9.88 9.89
C SER A 351 -11.94 9.69 10.90
N GLY A 352 -11.57 8.45 11.19
CA GLY A 352 -10.53 8.13 12.16
C GLY A 352 -9.16 8.71 11.78
N TYR A 353 -8.72 8.47 10.55
CA TYR A 353 -7.42 8.93 10.07
C TYR A 353 -7.34 10.46 9.94
N ALA A 354 -8.32 11.09 9.28
CA ALA A 354 -8.29 12.54 9.05
C ALA A 354 -8.29 13.33 10.36
N TRP A 355 -9.14 12.94 11.32
CA TRP A 355 -9.16 13.60 12.63
C TRP A 355 -7.94 13.32 13.48
N THR A 356 -7.32 12.14 13.40
CA THR A 356 -6.05 11.86 14.09
C THR A 356 -4.95 12.78 13.58
N ILE A 357 -4.78 12.91 12.25
CA ILE A 357 -3.79 13.79 11.63
C ILE A 357 -4.02 15.26 12.01
N TYR A 358 -5.27 15.72 11.93
CA TYR A 358 -5.63 17.10 12.26
C TYR A 358 -5.41 17.42 13.73
N ASN A 359 -5.84 16.55 14.64
CA ASN A 359 -5.69 16.75 16.08
C ASN A 359 -4.21 16.70 16.55
N ALA A 360 -3.37 15.95 15.86
CA ALA A 360 -1.93 15.93 16.07
C ALA A 360 -1.22 17.20 15.56
N GLY A 361 -1.96 18.09 14.86
CA GLY A 361 -1.39 19.33 14.31
C GLY A 361 -0.45 19.11 13.13
N LEU A 362 -0.59 17.98 12.43
CA LEU A 362 0.26 17.57 11.30
C LEU A 362 -0.22 18.14 9.97
N ALA A 363 -1.45 18.60 9.91
CA ALA A 363 -2.06 19.21 8.72
C ALA A 363 -2.98 20.36 9.11
N ASP A 364 -3.09 21.36 8.21
CA ASP A 364 -3.89 22.57 8.44
C ASP A 364 -5.37 22.39 8.03
N GLY A 365 -5.69 21.41 7.18
CA GLY A 365 -7.04 21.16 6.68
C GLY A 365 -7.95 20.62 7.77
N ASN A 366 -9.07 21.31 8.03
CA ASN A 366 -10.06 20.81 9.00
C ASN A 366 -10.96 19.75 8.33
N PRO A 367 -11.01 18.49 8.83
CA PRO A 367 -11.84 17.45 8.24
C PRO A 367 -13.33 17.84 8.13
N ALA A 368 -13.84 18.65 9.06
CA ALA A 368 -15.22 19.12 9.03
C ALA A 368 -15.55 19.97 7.77
N ASP A 369 -14.57 20.70 7.22
CA ASP A 369 -14.77 21.49 5.99
C ASP A 369 -14.98 20.60 4.76
N ALA A 370 -14.49 19.35 4.81
CA ALA A 370 -14.73 18.32 3.81
C ALA A 370 -15.94 17.40 4.16
N GLY A 371 -16.73 17.77 5.18
CA GLY A 371 -17.91 16.99 5.59
C GLY A 371 -17.57 15.67 6.32
N ILE A 372 -16.34 15.53 6.83
CA ILE A 372 -15.88 14.34 7.56
C ILE A 372 -16.21 14.52 9.05
N PRO A 373 -17.13 13.71 9.63
CA PRO A 373 -17.47 13.80 11.05
C PRO A 373 -16.34 13.29 11.93
N THR A 374 -16.34 13.68 13.22
CA THR A 374 -15.54 13.00 14.23
C THR A 374 -16.06 11.59 14.48
N LEU A 375 -15.27 10.70 15.08
CA LEU A 375 -15.74 9.35 15.44
C LEU A 375 -16.88 9.39 16.46
N GLU A 376 -16.94 10.42 17.31
CA GLU A 376 -18.07 10.61 18.27
C GLU A 376 -19.37 11.04 17.57
N GLU A 377 -19.26 11.76 16.45
CA GLU A 377 -20.39 12.25 15.64
C GLU A 377 -20.71 11.33 14.47
N TYR A 378 -19.94 10.24 14.30
CA TYR A 378 -20.11 9.31 13.19
C TYR A 378 -21.47 8.61 13.26
N ASP A 379 -22.30 8.80 12.22
CA ASP A 379 -23.61 8.18 12.05
C ASP A 379 -23.74 7.68 10.61
N TRP A 380 -23.63 6.37 10.43
CA TRP A 380 -23.69 5.75 9.12
C TRP A 380 -24.98 6.04 8.37
N GLU A 381 -26.14 6.01 9.03
CA GLU A 381 -27.43 6.26 8.38
C GLU A 381 -27.52 7.68 7.80
N THR A 382 -26.90 8.65 8.47
CA THR A 382 -26.80 10.03 7.96
C THR A 382 -25.82 10.12 6.80
N LEU A 383 -24.68 9.45 6.87
CA LEU A 383 -23.64 9.47 5.82
C LEU A 383 -24.11 8.71 4.57
N LYS A 384 -24.75 7.57 4.73
CA LYS A 384 -25.29 6.76 3.63
C LYS A 384 -26.27 7.57 2.75
N ALA A 385 -27.10 8.43 3.34
CA ALA A 385 -28.02 9.28 2.61
C ALA A 385 -27.31 10.31 1.69
N THR A 386 -25.99 10.45 1.77
CA THR A 386 -25.22 11.34 0.87
C THR A 386 -24.82 10.67 -0.44
N ILE A 387 -24.96 9.34 -0.55
CA ILE A 387 -24.61 8.55 -1.75
C ILE A 387 -25.84 7.87 -2.40
N GLU A 388 -27.03 7.91 -1.78
CA GLU A 388 -28.32 7.51 -2.35
C GLU A 388 -28.96 8.65 -3.17
#